data_4084db5ce8f97a5620264abcd8079d8d
#
_entry.id   4084db5ce8f97a5620264abcd8079d8d
#
_cell.length_a   1.000
_cell.length_b   1.000
_cell.length_c   1.000
_cell.angle_alpha   90.00
_cell.angle_beta   90.00
_cell.angle_gamma   90.00
#
_symmetry.space_group_name_H-M   'P 1'
#
loop_
_entity.id
_entity.type
_entity.pdbx_description
1 polymer ?
#
loop_
_entity_poly.entity_id
_entity_poly.type
_entity_poly.pdbx_seq_one_letter_code
_entity_poly.pdbx_strand_id
1 'polypeptide(L)'
;MKLFLLDAYALIYRAYYAFIKNPRYNSKGENTSAILGFVNTLEDVLRNMRPTHLGVAFDPHGGTFRHEAFPEYKAQREETPEAIRFAVPKIKEILEAYHIPVLEVPGYEADDVIGTLAHQADLQGIETYMMTPDKDYGQLVTEHVSMYRPPVGK
;
A
#
# COMPACT_ATOMS: atom_id res chain seq x y z
N MET A 1 16.28 -4.59 -13.99
CA MET A 1 15.65 -4.68 -12.67
C MET A 1 14.39 -3.81 -12.68
N LYS A 2 13.31 -4.36 -12.21
CA LYS A 2 12.02 -3.66 -12.14
C LYS A 2 11.50 -3.73 -10.71
N LEU A 3 11.40 -2.59 -10.04
CA LEU A 3 10.98 -2.46 -8.65
C LEU A 3 9.55 -1.93 -8.57
N PHE A 4 8.68 -2.63 -7.82
CA PHE A 4 7.34 -2.13 -7.44
C PHE A 4 7.29 -1.83 -5.96
N LEU A 5 6.84 -0.63 -5.63
CA LEU A 5 6.62 -0.18 -4.26
C LEU A 5 5.12 0.10 -4.10
N LEU A 6 4.47 -0.67 -3.25
CA LEU A 6 3.03 -0.61 -3.01
C LEU A 6 2.74 0.16 -1.73
N ASP A 7 1.81 1.11 -1.81
CA ASP A 7 1.25 1.81 -0.66
C ASP A 7 0.11 0.96 -0.09
N ALA A 8 0.36 0.26 1.01
CA ALA A 8 -0.56 -0.74 1.55
C ALA A 8 -1.92 -0.16 1.91
N TYR A 9 -1.96 0.86 2.78
CA TYR A 9 -3.24 1.40 3.25
C TYR A 9 -4.06 2.02 2.13
N ALA A 10 -3.42 2.74 1.21
CA ALA A 10 -4.12 3.30 0.06
C ALA A 10 -4.80 2.21 -0.78
N LEU A 11 -4.12 1.10 -1.02
CA LEU A 11 -4.66 -0.03 -1.77
C LEU A 11 -5.71 -0.82 -0.98
N ILE A 12 -5.52 -0.96 0.33
CA ILE A 12 -6.48 -1.63 1.23
C ILE A 12 -7.78 -0.84 1.30
N TYR A 13 -7.71 0.48 1.49
CA TYR A 13 -8.89 1.35 1.49
C TYR A 13 -9.62 1.32 0.15
N ARG A 14 -8.88 1.36 -0.94
CA ARG A 14 -9.45 1.25 -2.28
C ARG A 14 -10.21 -0.07 -2.45
N ALA A 15 -9.64 -1.16 -2.00
CA ALA A 15 -10.28 -2.48 -2.04
C ALA A 15 -11.54 -2.52 -1.19
N TYR A 16 -11.48 -1.96 0.01
CA TYR A 16 -12.64 -1.88 0.90
C TYR A 16 -13.80 -1.11 0.25
N TYR A 17 -13.52 0.06 -0.30
CA TYR A 17 -14.58 0.87 -0.94
C TYR A 17 -15.10 0.26 -2.24
N ALA A 18 -14.30 -0.51 -2.95
CA ALA A 18 -14.76 -1.22 -4.15
C ALA A 18 -15.86 -2.23 -3.84
N PHE A 19 -15.87 -2.80 -2.65
CA PHE A 19 -16.85 -3.78 -2.20
C PHE A 19 -17.89 -3.21 -1.22
N ILE A 20 -17.91 -1.90 -0.99
CA ILE A 20 -18.74 -1.29 0.07
C ILE A 20 -20.22 -1.61 -0.10
N LYS A 21 -20.72 -1.69 -1.34
CA LYS A 21 -22.12 -1.98 -1.65
C LYS A 21 -22.45 -3.48 -1.68
N ASN A 22 -21.44 -4.31 -1.81
CA ASN A 22 -21.59 -5.76 -1.86
C ASN A 22 -20.41 -6.44 -1.13
N PRO A 23 -20.36 -6.31 0.20
CA PRO A 23 -19.24 -6.83 0.98
C PRO A 23 -19.12 -8.35 0.86
N ARG A 24 -17.90 -8.82 0.95
CA ARG A 24 -17.56 -10.25 0.96
C ARG A 24 -17.33 -10.71 2.39
N TYR A 25 -17.99 -11.79 2.78
CA TYR A 25 -17.86 -12.39 4.11
C TYR A 25 -17.37 -13.83 4.00
N ASN A 26 -16.56 -14.23 4.97
CA ASN A 26 -16.18 -15.64 5.08
C ASN A 26 -17.26 -16.42 5.87
N SER A 27 -17.03 -17.73 6.07
CA SER A 27 -17.98 -18.60 6.81
C SER A 27 -18.15 -18.20 8.27
N LYS A 28 -17.24 -17.41 8.82
CA LYS A 28 -17.32 -16.89 10.20
C LYS A 28 -18.02 -15.52 10.28
N GLY A 29 -18.52 -15.00 9.18
CA GLY A 29 -19.17 -13.69 9.13
C GLY A 29 -18.21 -12.51 9.16
N GLU A 30 -16.92 -12.73 8.96
CA GLU A 30 -15.92 -11.66 8.92
C GLU A 30 -15.87 -11.02 7.53
N ASN A 31 -15.79 -9.68 7.47
CA ASN A 31 -15.71 -8.96 6.20
C ASN A 31 -14.30 -9.06 5.63
N THR A 32 -14.14 -9.85 4.57
CA THR A 32 -12.88 -10.11 3.90
C THR A 32 -12.68 -9.31 2.62
N SER A 33 -13.52 -8.31 2.37
CA SER A 33 -13.51 -7.52 1.13
C SER A 33 -12.17 -6.85 0.86
N ALA A 34 -11.59 -6.20 1.87
CA ALA A 34 -10.32 -5.51 1.72
C ALA A 34 -9.17 -6.49 1.44
N ILE A 35 -9.19 -7.66 2.08
CA ILE A 35 -8.20 -8.72 1.85
C ILE A 35 -8.29 -9.21 0.40
N LEU A 36 -9.50 -9.56 -0.04
CA LEU A 36 -9.74 -10.06 -1.40
C LEU A 36 -9.29 -9.07 -2.46
N GLY A 37 -9.68 -7.81 -2.32
CA GLY A 37 -9.34 -6.77 -3.28
C GLY A 37 -7.83 -6.49 -3.32
N PHE A 38 -7.18 -6.46 -2.16
CA PHE A 38 -5.73 -6.28 -2.09
C PHE A 38 -4.99 -7.46 -2.76
N VAL A 39 -5.38 -8.69 -2.46
CA VAL A 39 -4.74 -9.89 -3.03
C VAL A 39 -4.95 -9.95 -4.54
N ASN A 40 -6.15 -9.62 -5.03
CA ASN A 40 -6.41 -9.56 -6.47
C ASN A 40 -5.49 -8.53 -7.16
N THR A 41 -5.31 -7.38 -6.55
CA THR A 41 -4.40 -6.33 -7.05
C THR A 41 -2.95 -6.82 -7.06
N LEU A 42 -2.52 -7.46 -5.98
CA LEU A 42 -1.17 -8.02 -5.88
C LEU A 42 -0.92 -9.09 -6.95
N GLU A 43 -1.85 -10.02 -7.12
CA GLU A 43 -1.76 -11.07 -8.13
C GLU A 43 -1.71 -10.51 -9.54
N ASP A 44 -2.48 -9.47 -9.82
CA ASP A 44 -2.46 -8.77 -11.11
C ASP A 44 -1.07 -8.19 -11.41
N VAL A 45 -0.47 -7.53 -10.45
CA VAL A 45 0.89 -6.99 -10.58
C VAL A 45 1.91 -8.10 -10.84
N LEU A 46 1.85 -9.17 -10.06
CA LEU A 46 2.79 -10.28 -10.19
C LEU A 46 2.69 -10.96 -11.55
N ARG A 47 1.48 -11.12 -12.09
CA ARG A 47 1.25 -11.78 -13.38
C ARG A 47 1.57 -10.90 -14.58
N ASN A 48 1.10 -9.65 -14.55
CA ASN A 48 1.09 -8.79 -15.73
C ASN A 48 2.30 -7.87 -15.80
N MET A 49 2.80 -7.42 -14.67
CA MET A 49 3.95 -6.51 -14.62
C MET A 49 5.27 -7.22 -14.37
N ARG A 50 5.23 -8.41 -13.80
CA ARG A 50 6.39 -9.28 -13.55
C ARG A 50 7.56 -8.52 -12.90
N PRO A 51 7.36 -7.91 -11.72
CA PRO A 51 8.45 -7.21 -11.04
C PRO A 51 9.57 -8.17 -10.65
N THR A 52 10.81 -7.69 -10.72
CA THR A 52 11.96 -8.45 -10.18
C THR A 52 12.09 -8.23 -8.69
N HIS A 53 11.63 -7.07 -8.20
CA HIS A 53 11.64 -6.69 -6.78
C HIS A 53 10.32 -6.01 -6.44
N LEU A 54 9.77 -6.33 -5.28
CA LEU A 54 8.52 -5.77 -4.81
C LEU A 54 8.56 -5.59 -3.30
N GLY A 55 8.11 -4.44 -2.81
CA GLY A 55 7.94 -4.17 -1.40
C GLY A 55 6.59 -3.51 -1.15
N VAL A 56 6.02 -3.75 0.02
CA VAL A 56 4.73 -3.18 0.43
C VAL A 56 4.92 -2.36 1.70
N ALA A 57 4.71 -1.05 1.59
CA ALA A 57 4.92 -0.12 2.68
C ALA A 57 3.64 0.11 3.48
N PHE A 58 3.77 -0.01 4.80
CA PHE A 58 2.69 0.23 5.77
C PHE A 58 3.02 1.43 6.63
N ASP A 59 2.01 2.21 6.98
CA ASP A 59 2.13 3.18 8.06
C ASP A 59 2.30 2.45 9.39
N PRO A 60 3.18 2.92 10.29
CA PRO A 60 3.41 2.27 11.57
C PRO A 60 2.25 2.48 12.54
N HIS A 61 2.16 1.63 13.55
CA HIS A 61 1.31 1.89 14.69
C HIS A 61 1.87 3.08 15.49
N GLY A 62 0.97 3.95 15.95
CA GLY A 62 1.33 5.15 16.69
C GLY A 62 1.58 6.36 15.79
N GLY A 63 2.09 7.43 16.39
CA GLY A 63 2.39 8.66 15.67
C GLY A 63 3.66 8.58 14.83
N THR A 64 3.74 9.43 13.84
CA THR A 64 4.94 9.65 13.04
C THR A 64 5.61 10.94 13.46
N PHE A 65 6.75 11.29 12.86
CA PHE A 65 7.41 12.57 13.14
C PHE A 65 6.50 13.78 12.88
N ARG A 66 5.53 13.65 11.96
CA ARG A 66 4.55 14.72 11.70
C ARG A 66 3.61 14.91 12.87
N HIS A 67 3.21 13.84 13.55
CA HIS A 67 2.40 13.92 14.77
C HIS A 67 3.18 14.50 15.93
N GLU A 68 4.47 14.18 16.05
CA GLU A 68 5.34 14.75 17.07
C GLU A 68 5.54 16.26 16.87
N ALA A 69 5.79 16.67 15.61
CA ALA A 69 5.98 18.08 15.26
C ALA A 69 4.68 18.88 15.28
N PHE A 70 3.56 18.24 14.94
CA PHE A 70 2.24 18.85 14.86
C PHE A 70 1.15 17.85 15.31
N PRO A 71 0.82 17.84 16.62
CA PRO A 71 -0.13 16.87 17.19
C PRO A 71 -1.51 16.84 16.52
N GLU A 72 -1.93 17.95 15.91
CA GLU A 72 -3.21 18.03 15.18
C GLU A 72 -3.16 17.40 13.78
N TYR A 73 -2.00 16.95 13.32
CA TYR A 73 -1.84 16.33 12.01
C TYR A 73 -2.74 15.10 11.93
N LYS A 74 -3.68 15.12 10.98
CA LYS A 74 -4.69 14.07 10.76
C LYS A 74 -5.59 13.75 11.97
N ALA A 75 -5.62 14.60 13.01
CA ALA A 75 -6.43 14.37 14.22
C ALA A 75 -7.93 14.28 13.95
N GLN A 76 -8.43 14.89 12.88
CA GLN A 76 -9.85 14.88 12.49
C GLN A 76 -10.23 13.78 11.50
N ARG A 77 -9.31 12.87 11.18
CA ARG A 77 -9.65 11.72 10.32
C ARG A 77 -10.59 10.77 11.06
N GLU A 78 -11.55 10.23 10.31
CA GLU A 78 -12.46 9.20 10.82
C GLU A 78 -11.68 7.98 11.31
N GLU A 79 -12.27 7.26 12.26
CA GLU A 79 -11.72 5.98 12.70
C GLU A 79 -11.59 5.00 11.54
N THR A 80 -10.55 4.18 11.59
CA THR A 80 -10.34 3.11 10.63
C THR A 80 -11.49 2.09 10.71
N PRO A 81 -12.17 1.77 9.62
CA PRO A 81 -13.20 0.74 9.61
C PRO A 81 -12.68 -0.60 10.17
N GLU A 82 -13.56 -1.31 10.87
CA GLU A 82 -13.21 -2.60 11.48
C GLU A 82 -12.69 -3.62 10.44
N ALA A 83 -13.31 -3.65 9.26
CA ALA A 83 -12.88 -4.54 8.18
C ALA A 83 -11.43 -4.28 7.74
N ILE A 84 -10.98 -3.03 7.78
CA ILE A 84 -9.60 -2.66 7.46
C ILE A 84 -8.67 -3.04 8.61
N ARG A 85 -9.04 -2.79 9.85
CA ARG A 85 -8.28 -3.23 11.03
C ARG A 85 -8.11 -4.75 11.06
N PHE A 86 -9.15 -5.48 10.67
CA PHE A 86 -9.09 -6.93 10.51
C PHE A 86 -8.16 -7.36 9.37
N ALA A 87 -8.22 -6.64 8.24
CA ALA A 87 -7.47 -6.97 7.04
C ALA A 87 -5.96 -6.80 7.17
N VAL A 88 -5.50 -5.74 7.84
CA VAL A 88 -4.08 -5.37 7.91
C VAL A 88 -3.17 -6.51 8.40
N PRO A 89 -3.42 -7.13 9.58
CA PRO A 89 -2.57 -8.24 10.03
C PRO A 89 -2.66 -9.46 9.12
N LYS A 90 -3.81 -9.72 8.53
CA LYS A 90 -4.00 -10.84 7.59
C LYS A 90 -3.23 -10.63 6.29
N ILE A 91 -3.24 -9.41 5.77
CA ILE A 91 -2.47 -9.05 4.58
C ILE A 91 -0.97 -9.18 4.85
N LYS A 92 -0.49 -8.77 6.02
CA LYS A 92 0.91 -8.94 6.41
C LYS A 92 1.31 -10.43 6.44
N GLU A 93 0.45 -11.29 6.99
CA GLU A 93 0.67 -12.75 6.96
C GLU A 93 0.73 -13.29 5.53
N ILE A 94 -0.15 -12.83 4.65
CA ILE A 94 -0.18 -13.22 3.24
C ILE A 94 1.11 -12.78 2.54
N LEU A 95 1.56 -11.56 2.76
CA LEU A 95 2.80 -11.05 2.19
C LEU A 95 4.01 -11.86 2.66
N GLU A 96 4.05 -12.23 3.93
CA GLU A 96 5.09 -13.11 4.47
C GLU A 96 5.08 -14.48 3.75
N ALA A 97 3.91 -15.06 3.53
CA ALA A 97 3.77 -16.31 2.79
C ALA A 97 4.24 -16.21 1.33
N TYR A 98 4.09 -15.06 0.71
CA TYR A 98 4.62 -14.77 -0.63
C TYR A 98 6.12 -14.44 -0.63
N HIS A 99 6.75 -14.32 0.53
CA HIS A 99 8.12 -13.82 0.69
C HIS A 99 8.30 -12.38 0.15
N ILE A 100 7.26 -11.57 0.29
CA ILE A 100 7.28 -10.15 -0.11
C ILE A 100 7.60 -9.31 1.12
N PRO A 101 8.64 -8.46 1.07
CA PRO A 101 8.98 -7.59 2.21
C PRO A 101 7.85 -6.65 2.61
N VAL A 102 7.56 -6.63 3.91
CA VAL A 102 6.70 -5.62 4.55
C VAL A 102 7.61 -4.50 5.03
N LEU A 103 7.40 -3.30 4.51
CA LEU A 103 8.22 -2.13 4.79
C LEU A 103 7.46 -1.25 5.78
N GLU A 104 7.85 -1.29 7.04
CA GLU A 104 7.26 -0.50 8.11
C GLU A 104 8.38 0.09 8.96
N VAL A 105 8.46 1.41 8.99
CA VAL A 105 9.52 2.12 9.70
C VAL A 105 8.89 2.96 10.82
N PRO A 106 9.19 2.66 12.09
CA PRO A 106 8.65 3.44 13.21
C PRO A 106 8.95 4.93 13.06
N GLY A 107 7.93 5.76 13.25
CA GLY A 107 8.05 7.21 13.16
C GLY A 107 7.86 7.81 11.76
N TYR A 108 7.79 6.99 10.72
CA TYR A 108 7.65 7.47 9.34
C TYR A 108 6.43 6.87 8.66
N GLU A 109 5.76 7.66 7.82
CA GLU A 109 4.63 7.17 7.03
C GLU A 109 5.12 6.33 5.83
N ALA A 110 4.21 5.53 5.26
CA ALA A 110 4.51 4.71 4.10
C ALA A 110 5.03 5.53 2.91
N ASP A 111 4.50 6.73 2.69
CA ASP A 111 4.94 7.61 1.60
C ASP A 111 6.39 8.11 1.79
N ASP A 112 6.84 8.29 3.02
CA ASP A 112 8.25 8.62 3.31
C ASP A 112 9.16 7.45 2.93
N VAL A 113 8.75 6.24 3.26
CA VAL A 113 9.50 5.01 2.96
C VAL A 113 9.56 4.79 1.45
N ILE A 114 8.43 4.89 0.77
CA ILE A 114 8.35 4.73 -0.69
C ILE A 114 9.18 5.81 -1.39
N GLY A 115 9.04 7.06 -0.97
CA GLY A 115 9.79 8.18 -1.54
C GLY A 115 11.30 8.00 -1.40
N THR A 116 11.75 7.56 -0.24
CA THR A 116 13.17 7.30 0.03
C THR A 116 13.71 6.17 -0.86
N LEU A 117 13.00 5.06 -0.93
CA LEU A 117 13.42 3.91 -1.74
C LEU A 117 13.37 4.23 -3.24
N ALA A 118 12.35 4.94 -3.68
CA ALA A 118 12.23 5.37 -5.08
C ALA A 118 13.40 6.30 -5.48
N HIS A 119 13.75 7.23 -4.59
CA HIS A 119 14.91 8.11 -4.82
C HIS A 119 16.23 7.33 -4.90
N GLN A 120 16.45 6.39 -3.98
CA GLN A 120 17.64 5.54 -4.00
C GLN A 120 17.71 4.69 -5.27
N ALA A 121 16.57 4.15 -5.70
CA ALA A 121 16.47 3.38 -6.93
C ALA A 121 16.75 4.23 -8.17
N ASP A 122 16.23 5.46 -8.20
CA ASP A 122 16.45 6.42 -9.28
C ASP A 122 17.95 6.73 -9.46
N LEU A 123 18.65 6.96 -8.34
CA LEU A 123 20.11 7.20 -8.38
C LEU A 123 20.90 6.03 -8.97
N GLN A 124 20.34 4.83 -8.94
CA GLN A 124 20.93 3.62 -9.51
C GLN A 124 20.40 3.29 -10.90
N GLY A 125 19.52 4.11 -11.45
CA GLY A 125 18.89 3.89 -12.76
C GLY A 125 17.94 2.70 -12.78
N ILE A 126 17.35 2.33 -11.63
CA ILE A 126 16.42 1.20 -11.53
C ILE A 126 15.02 1.65 -11.94
N GLU A 127 14.43 0.94 -12.90
CA GLU A 127 13.03 1.13 -13.29
C GLU A 127 12.12 0.85 -12.09
N THR A 128 11.42 1.89 -11.61
CA THR A 128 10.65 1.86 -10.36
C THR A 128 9.23 2.33 -10.60
N TYR A 129 8.28 1.59 -10.02
CA TYR A 129 6.85 1.93 -10.06
C TYR A 129 6.32 2.07 -8.65
N MET A 130 5.73 3.25 -8.37
CA MET A 130 5.02 3.51 -7.13
C MET A 130 3.54 3.21 -7.36
N MET A 131 3.03 2.16 -6.76
CA MET A 131 1.66 1.71 -6.93
C MET A 131 0.78 2.27 -5.82
N THR A 132 0.05 3.32 -6.17
CA THR A 132 -0.84 4.03 -5.27
C THR A 132 -1.89 4.79 -6.08
N PRO A 133 -3.12 4.93 -5.58
CA PRO A 133 -4.09 5.84 -6.17
C PRO A 133 -3.84 7.31 -5.79
N ASP A 134 -2.96 7.57 -4.83
CA ASP A 134 -2.67 8.92 -4.33
C ASP A 134 -1.81 9.70 -5.33
N LYS A 135 -2.41 10.74 -5.91
CA LYS A 135 -1.73 11.60 -6.89
C LYS A 135 -0.57 12.42 -6.30
N ASP A 136 -0.50 12.58 -4.99
CA ASP A 136 0.57 13.34 -4.34
C ASP A 136 1.94 12.72 -4.56
N TYR A 137 2.00 11.41 -4.82
CA TYR A 137 3.22 10.73 -5.23
C TYR A 137 3.76 11.21 -6.60
N GLY A 138 2.96 11.93 -7.38
CA GLY A 138 3.38 12.48 -8.67
C GLY A 138 4.61 13.38 -8.59
N GLN A 139 4.83 14.04 -7.46
CA GLN A 139 6.04 14.86 -7.23
C GLN A 139 7.34 14.04 -7.20
N LEU A 140 7.25 12.72 -7.06
CA LEU A 140 8.41 11.82 -7.00
C LEU A 140 8.75 11.20 -8.36
N VAL A 141 7.96 11.48 -9.39
CA VAL A 141 8.18 10.94 -10.75
C VAL A 141 9.45 11.52 -11.36
N THR A 142 10.27 10.63 -11.92
CA THR A 142 11.52 10.98 -12.63
C THR A 142 11.60 10.19 -13.93
N GLU A 143 12.76 10.22 -14.60
CA GLU A 143 13.02 9.39 -15.78
C GLU A 143 12.87 7.89 -15.50
N HIS A 144 13.27 7.43 -14.30
CA HIS A 144 13.27 6.03 -13.91
C HIS A 144 12.11 5.64 -12.98
N VAL A 145 11.43 6.63 -12.38
CA VAL A 145 10.38 6.44 -11.38
C VAL A 145 9.05 6.88 -11.93
N SER A 146 8.10 5.96 -11.99
CA SER A 146 6.75 6.20 -12.50
C SER A 146 5.69 5.86 -11.45
N MET A 147 4.52 6.48 -11.58
CA MET A 147 3.33 6.05 -10.86
C MET A 147 2.63 4.97 -11.67
N TYR A 148 2.20 3.91 -10.96
CA TYR A 148 1.34 2.88 -11.52
C TYR A 148 0.02 2.88 -10.78
N ARG A 149 -1.06 3.17 -11.50
CA ARG A 149 -2.40 3.10 -10.92
C ARG A 149 -2.98 1.72 -11.16
N PRO A 150 -3.49 1.06 -10.11
CA PRO A 150 -4.15 -0.22 -10.30
C PRO A 150 -5.34 -0.07 -11.25
N PRO A 151 -5.60 -1.06 -12.12
CA PRO A 151 -6.79 -1.01 -12.99
C PRO A 151 -8.05 -0.87 -12.14
N VAL A 152 -8.99 -0.07 -12.62
CA VAL A 152 -10.32 -0.02 -12.02
C VAL A 152 -10.99 -1.35 -12.33
N GLY A 153 -11.50 -2.04 -11.31
CA GLY A 153 -12.07 -3.38 -11.44
C GLY A 153 -13.13 -3.46 -12.54
N LYS A 154 -13.07 -4.58 -13.27
CA LYS A 154 -14.11 -4.96 -14.23
C LYS A 154 -15.32 -5.50 -13.50
#